data_6c6a9d5565eb23fca22834567aa0486a
#
_entry.id   6c6a9d5565eb23fca22834567aa0486a
#
_cell.length_a   1.000
_cell.length_b   1.000
_cell.length_c   1.000
_cell.angle_alpha   90.00
_cell.angle_beta   90.00
_cell.angle_gamma   90.00
#
_symmetry.space_group_name_H-M   'P 1'
#
loop_
_entity.id
_entity.type
_entity.pdbx_description
1 polymer ?
#
loop_
_entity_poly.entity_id
_entity_poly.type
_entity_poly.pdbx_seq_one_letter_code
_entity_poly.pdbx_strand_id
1 'polypeptide(L)'
;NKDRLRMNKIAVIGCGFVGGTIADALENAGNDIVRIDPKYNDNKLEHFIDKIDGAVICLPTPTIDGEQDITLIDKTVIALRDVRTLIKSTILPNMLEVYEENVVYSPEFLREAHAKKDFENNQHVLWGGLRSEADWWIDRFDCHKKTNIIMDKKSASTIKYVYNCWLATKVAFFHELYSKLDKTYNYHMIINTLADFDNIGPSHMRVKELGY
;
A
#
# COMPACT_ATOMS: atom_id res chain seq x y z
N ASN A 1 11.75 -29.57 9.85
CA ASN A 1 11.96 -29.56 8.38
C ASN A 1 10.80 -30.18 7.57
N LYS A 2 9.60 -30.37 8.16
CA LYS A 2 8.41 -30.86 7.44
C LYS A 2 7.43 -29.75 7.05
N ASP A 3 7.57 -28.53 7.58
CA ASP A 3 6.65 -27.42 7.33
C ASP A 3 6.95 -26.63 6.04
N ARG A 4 8.01 -26.96 5.32
CA ARG A 4 8.40 -26.32 4.05
C ARG A 4 7.69 -26.88 2.80
N LEU A 5 6.80 -27.88 2.96
CA LEU A 5 6.16 -28.58 1.83
C LEU A 5 4.70 -28.18 1.57
N ARG A 6 4.07 -27.37 2.44
CA ARG A 6 2.72 -26.86 2.17
C ARG A 6 2.82 -25.40 1.70
N MET A 7 2.43 -25.16 0.44
CA MET A 7 2.23 -23.79 -0.05
C MET A 7 1.15 -23.12 0.79
N ASN A 8 1.44 -21.92 1.31
CA ASN A 8 0.44 -21.15 2.03
C ASN A 8 -0.61 -20.66 1.06
N LYS A 9 -1.86 -20.81 1.43
CA LYS A 9 -2.98 -20.31 0.67
C LYS A 9 -3.40 -18.94 1.18
N ILE A 10 -3.31 -17.93 0.32
CA ILE A 10 -3.56 -16.54 0.69
C ILE A 10 -4.66 -15.96 -0.19
N ALA A 11 -5.69 -15.38 0.43
CA ALA A 11 -6.69 -14.62 -0.30
C ALA A 11 -6.23 -13.16 -0.51
N VAL A 12 -6.42 -12.61 -1.71
CA VAL A 12 -6.27 -11.18 -1.98
C VAL A 12 -7.64 -10.62 -2.34
N ILE A 13 -8.12 -9.71 -1.50
CA ILE A 13 -9.48 -9.14 -1.56
C ILE A 13 -9.38 -7.71 -2.09
N GLY A 14 -9.97 -7.48 -3.28
CA GLY A 14 -9.77 -6.30 -4.10
C GLY A 14 -8.53 -6.45 -4.98
N CYS A 15 -8.72 -6.71 -6.28
CA CYS A 15 -7.67 -7.02 -7.24
C CYS A 15 -7.47 -5.88 -8.27
N GLY A 16 -7.66 -4.63 -7.84
CA GLY A 16 -7.29 -3.45 -8.60
C GLY A 16 -5.76 -3.35 -8.79
N PHE A 17 -5.24 -2.16 -9.13
CA PHE A 17 -3.81 -2.01 -9.40
C PHE A 17 -2.91 -2.39 -8.21
N VAL A 18 -3.30 -2.04 -6.98
CA VAL A 18 -2.57 -2.45 -5.76
C VAL A 18 -2.71 -3.95 -5.52
N GLY A 19 -3.95 -4.44 -5.38
CA GLY A 19 -4.20 -5.84 -5.04
C GLY A 19 -3.71 -6.82 -6.12
N GLY A 20 -3.80 -6.45 -7.39
CA GLY A 20 -3.23 -7.24 -8.48
C GLY A 20 -1.71 -7.36 -8.36
N THR A 21 -1.01 -6.23 -8.13
CA THR A 21 0.45 -6.23 -7.91
C THR A 21 0.86 -7.06 -6.70
N ILE A 22 0.11 -6.96 -5.60
CA ILE A 22 0.33 -7.73 -4.37
C ILE A 22 0.11 -9.22 -4.59
N ALA A 23 -0.98 -9.59 -5.30
CA ALA A 23 -1.28 -10.97 -5.63
C ALA A 23 -0.16 -11.61 -6.46
N ASP A 24 0.32 -10.90 -7.51
CA ASP A 24 1.43 -11.36 -8.33
C ASP A 24 2.72 -11.52 -7.54
N ALA A 25 3.03 -10.59 -6.64
CA ALA A 25 4.21 -10.66 -5.79
C ALA A 25 4.18 -11.88 -4.85
N LEU A 26 3.05 -12.13 -4.21
CA LEU A 26 2.86 -13.31 -3.33
C LEU A 26 2.93 -14.63 -4.11
N GLU A 27 2.35 -14.68 -5.31
CA GLU A 27 2.39 -15.85 -6.19
C GLU A 27 3.83 -16.14 -6.65
N ASN A 28 4.58 -15.10 -7.05
CA ASN A 28 5.99 -15.21 -7.41
C ASN A 28 6.87 -15.67 -6.24
N ALA A 29 6.49 -15.36 -4.99
CA ALA A 29 7.12 -15.84 -3.78
C ALA A 29 6.74 -17.28 -3.41
N GLY A 30 5.91 -17.95 -4.21
CA GLY A 30 5.58 -19.37 -4.06
C GLY A 30 4.35 -19.66 -3.19
N ASN A 31 3.43 -18.71 -3.04
CA ASN A 31 2.16 -18.93 -2.35
C ASN A 31 1.05 -19.33 -3.35
N ASP A 32 0.02 -20.05 -2.85
CA ASP A 32 -1.23 -20.34 -3.59
C ASP A 32 -2.21 -19.17 -3.38
N ILE A 33 -2.54 -18.44 -4.44
CA ILE A 33 -3.29 -17.19 -4.35
C ILE A 33 -4.73 -17.35 -4.81
N VAL A 34 -5.67 -16.98 -3.94
CA VAL A 34 -7.09 -16.82 -4.25
C VAL A 34 -7.38 -15.33 -4.45
N ARG A 35 -7.63 -14.92 -5.69
CA ARG A 35 -8.06 -13.56 -6.02
C ARG A 35 -9.56 -13.42 -5.83
N ILE A 36 -9.99 -12.43 -5.05
CA ILE A 36 -11.41 -12.16 -4.75
C ILE A 36 -11.71 -10.71 -5.13
N ASP A 37 -12.42 -10.52 -6.23
CA ASP A 37 -12.85 -9.20 -6.70
C ASP A 37 -14.05 -9.35 -7.66
N PRO A 38 -15.23 -8.82 -7.30
CA PRO A 38 -16.45 -8.99 -8.11
C PRO A 38 -16.35 -8.38 -9.51
N LYS A 39 -15.37 -7.49 -9.76
CA LYS A 39 -15.13 -6.94 -11.09
C LYS A 39 -14.46 -7.94 -12.04
N TYR A 40 -13.72 -8.91 -11.50
CA TYR A 40 -12.87 -9.80 -12.30
C TYR A 40 -13.24 -11.27 -12.19
N ASN A 41 -13.93 -11.70 -11.12
CA ASN A 41 -14.33 -13.09 -10.91
C ASN A 41 -15.53 -13.21 -9.95
N ASP A 42 -16.09 -14.42 -9.86
CA ASP A 42 -17.22 -14.75 -8.98
C ASP A 42 -16.79 -15.35 -7.63
N ASN A 43 -15.51 -15.30 -7.30
CA ASN A 43 -15.00 -15.80 -6.03
C ASN A 43 -15.58 -15.00 -4.86
N LYS A 44 -16.05 -15.71 -3.83
CA LYS A 44 -16.54 -15.10 -2.58
C LYS A 44 -15.70 -15.57 -1.41
N LEU A 45 -15.41 -14.68 -0.48
CA LEU A 45 -14.58 -14.96 0.70
C LEU A 45 -15.11 -16.17 1.50
N GLU A 46 -16.43 -16.28 1.64
CA GLU A 46 -17.08 -17.33 2.41
C GLU A 46 -16.72 -18.75 1.93
N HIS A 47 -16.38 -18.92 0.65
CA HIS A 47 -16.02 -20.21 0.08
C HIS A 47 -14.58 -20.66 0.43
N PHE A 48 -13.77 -19.72 0.93
CA PHE A 48 -12.33 -19.93 1.12
C PHE A 48 -11.87 -19.74 2.55
N ILE A 49 -12.66 -19.10 3.42
CA ILE A 49 -12.24 -18.64 4.75
C ILE A 49 -11.62 -19.75 5.62
N ASP A 50 -12.18 -20.95 5.57
CA ASP A 50 -11.67 -22.11 6.31
C ASP A 50 -10.46 -22.81 5.64
N LYS A 51 -10.02 -22.30 4.50
CA LYS A 51 -8.99 -22.94 3.65
C LYS A 51 -7.77 -22.07 3.43
N ILE A 52 -7.78 -20.82 3.91
CA ILE A 52 -6.70 -19.86 3.73
C ILE A 52 -5.87 -19.72 5.01
N ASP A 53 -4.58 -19.52 4.84
CA ASP A 53 -3.63 -19.30 5.93
C ASP A 53 -3.48 -17.79 6.24
N GLY A 54 -3.85 -16.92 5.29
CA GLY A 54 -3.82 -15.48 5.41
C GLY A 54 -4.69 -14.77 4.38
N ALA A 55 -4.99 -13.50 4.62
CA ALA A 55 -5.75 -12.65 3.71
C ALA A 55 -5.15 -11.26 3.59
N VAL A 56 -5.09 -10.72 2.38
CA VAL A 56 -4.67 -9.34 2.10
C VAL A 56 -5.88 -8.54 1.65
N ILE A 57 -6.11 -7.39 2.29
CA ILE A 57 -7.22 -6.48 2.00
C ILE A 57 -6.69 -5.28 1.22
N CYS A 58 -7.17 -5.10 -0.02
CA CYS A 58 -6.85 -4.00 -0.93
C CYS A 58 -8.13 -3.32 -1.42
N LEU A 59 -9.07 -3.06 -0.51
CA LEU A 59 -10.38 -2.50 -0.80
C LEU A 59 -10.34 -0.96 -0.83
N PRO A 60 -11.20 -0.31 -1.60
CA PRO A 60 -11.30 1.14 -1.63
C PRO A 60 -11.81 1.70 -0.30
N THR A 61 -11.33 2.89 0.05
CA THR A 61 -11.74 3.66 1.24
C THR A 61 -12.20 5.05 0.80
N PRO A 62 -13.40 5.16 0.21
CA PRO A 62 -13.89 6.44 -0.29
C PRO A 62 -14.13 7.44 0.85
N THR A 63 -14.14 8.72 0.51
CA THR A 63 -14.61 9.78 1.41
C THR A 63 -16.09 10.05 1.13
N ILE A 64 -16.94 9.89 2.13
CA ILE A 64 -18.37 10.14 2.06
C ILE A 64 -18.70 11.20 3.11
N ASP A 65 -19.34 12.30 2.71
CA ASP A 65 -19.69 13.42 3.57
C ASP A 65 -18.53 13.99 4.41
N GLY A 66 -17.32 13.95 3.85
CA GLY A 66 -16.09 14.43 4.51
C GLY A 66 -15.40 13.43 5.42
N GLU A 67 -15.96 12.25 5.61
CA GLU A 67 -15.41 11.17 6.43
C GLU A 67 -14.96 9.99 5.58
N GLN A 68 -13.91 9.30 6.03
CA GLN A 68 -13.44 8.09 5.36
C GLN A 68 -14.38 6.92 5.65
N ASP A 69 -14.93 6.30 4.62
CA ASP A 69 -15.73 5.07 4.76
C ASP A 69 -14.85 3.82 4.66
N ILE A 70 -14.74 3.10 5.79
CA ILE A 70 -14.04 1.81 5.89
C ILE A 70 -15.00 0.64 6.17
N THR A 71 -16.30 0.85 6.01
CA THR A 71 -17.33 -0.16 6.33
C THR A 71 -17.07 -1.51 5.67
N LEU A 72 -16.59 -1.51 4.43
CA LEU A 72 -16.31 -2.74 3.71
C LEU A 72 -15.07 -3.47 4.28
N ILE A 73 -14.07 -2.70 4.73
CA ILE A 73 -12.88 -3.25 5.39
C ILE A 73 -13.26 -3.86 6.74
N ASP A 74 -14.04 -3.15 7.57
CA ASP A 74 -14.50 -3.62 8.87
C ASP A 74 -15.27 -4.95 8.75
N LYS A 75 -16.23 -5.03 7.83
CA LYS A 75 -16.96 -6.27 7.55
C LYS A 75 -16.04 -7.41 7.14
N THR A 76 -15.03 -7.10 6.33
CA THR A 76 -14.06 -8.10 5.86
C THR A 76 -13.15 -8.58 7.00
N VAL A 77 -12.64 -7.66 7.83
CA VAL A 77 -11.82 -8.00 9.00
C VAL A 77 -12.60 -8.83 10.01
N ILE A 78 -13.88 -8.47 10.28
CA ILE A 78 -14.74 -9.26 11.16
C ILE A 78 -14.94 -10.69 10.64
N ALA A 79 -15.11 -10.85 9.33
CA ALA A 79 -15.21 -12.18 8.72
C ALA A 79 -13.90 -12.98 8.84
N LEU A 80 -12.74 -12.30 8.84
CA LEU A 80 -11.40 -12.87 8.92
C LEU A 80 -10.83 -12.97 10.34
N ARG A 81 -11.64 -12.84 11.39
CA ARG A 81 -11.19 -12.74 12.80
C ARG A 81 -10.18 -13.80 13.23
N ASP A 82 -10.27 -15.01 12.65
CA ASP A 82 -9.40 -16.14 12.98
C ASP A 82 -8.29 -16.37 11.92
N VAL A 83 -8.15 -15.44 10.96
CA VAL A 83 -7.20 -15.51 9.84
C VAL A 83 -6.18 -14.38 9.96
N ARG A 84 -4.89 -14.66 9.72
CA ARG A 84 -3.87 -13.61 9.61
C ARG A 84 -4.22 -12.64 8.51
N THR A 85 -4.38 -11.38 8.86
CA THR A 85 -4.88 -10.36 7.93
C THR A 85 -3.86 -9.26 7.72
N LEU A 86 -3.62 -8.90 6.45
CA LEU A 86 -2.79 -7.77 6.04
C LEU A 86 -3.65 -6.72 5.35
N ILE A 87 -3.70 -5.51 5.89
CA ILE A 87 -4.40 -4.38 5.27
C ILE A 87 -3.41 -3.54 4.47
N LYS A 88 -3.67 -3.37 3.18
CA LYS A 88 -2.92 -2.51 2.25
C LYS A 88 -3.68 -1.24 1.87
N SER A 89 -4.98 -1.20 2.13
CA SER A 89 -5.82 -0.02 1.90
C SER A 89 -5.36 1.16 2.75
N THR A 90 -5.48 2.37 2.24
CA THR A 90 -5.14 3.58 3.02
C THR A 90 -6.24 3.85 4.05
N ILE A 91 -5.91 3.81 5.34
CA ILE A 91 -6.83 4.00 6.46
C ILE A 91 -6.26 5.04 7.41
N LEU A 92 -7.11 5.92 7.95
CA LEU A 92 -6.72 6.94 8.94
C LEU A 92 -6.14 6.29 10.21
N PRO A 93 -5.11 6.90 10.84
CA PRO A 93 -4.41 6.31 11.96
C PRO A 93 -5.30 5.89 13.14
N ASN A 94 -6.28 6.72 13.48
CA ASN A 94 -7.23 6.47 14.59
C ASN A 94 -8.21 5.32 14.32
N MET A 95 -8.45 4.97 13.06
CA MET A 95 -9.35 3.88 12.69
C MET A 95 -8.68 2.50 12.78
N LEU A 96 -7.35 2.43 12.89
CA LEU A 96 -6.59 1.18 12.94
C LEU A 96 -6.44 0.59 14.36
N GLU A 97 -6.72 1.39 15.39
CA GLU A 97 -6.52 0.97 16.79
C GLU A 97 -7.51 -0.11 17.26
N VAL A 98 -8.65 -0.22 16.58
CA VAL A 98 -9.70 -1.19 16.93
C VAL A 98 -9.43 -2.61 16.43
N TYR A 99 -8.47 -2.80 15.51
CA TYR A 99 -8.20 -4.12 14.95
C TYR A 99 -7.29 -4.95 15.84
N GLU A 100 -7.63 -6.22 15.96
CA GLU A 100 -6.95 -7.23 16.76
C GLU A 100 -5.48 -7.47 16.36
N GLU A 101 -4.78 -8.26 17.16
CA GLU A 101 -3.33 -8.51 17.00
C GLU A 101 -2.96 -9.29 15.73
N ASN A 102 -3.86 -10.13 15.21
CA ASN A 102 -3.69 -10.87 13.96
C ASN A 102 -3.77 -9.98 12.70
N VAL A 103 -4.13 -8.70 12.86
CA VAL A 103 -4.20 -7.72 11.78
C VAL A 103 -2.91 -6.90 11.72
N VAL A 104 -2.22 -7.00 10.60
CA VAL A 104 -1.07 -6.15 10.26
C VAL A 104 -1.51 -5.08 9.26
N TYR A 105 -1.09 -3.86 9.46
CA TYR A 105 -1.25 -2.76 8.52
C TYR A 105 0.07 -2.49 7.79
N SER A 106 0.08 -2.57 6.48
CA SER A 106 1.29 -2.30 5.69
C SER A 106 0.95 -1.42 4.49
N PRO A 107 1.03 -0.09 4.65
CA PRO A 107 0.70 0.84 3.58
C PRO A 107 1.60 0.62 2.36
N GLU A 108 1.06 0.95 1.19
CA GLU A 108 1.79 0.93 -0.06
C GLU A 108 2.19 2.36 -0.47
N PHE A 109 3.25 2.48 -1.26
CA PHE A 109 3.75 3.74 -1.82
C PHE A 109 3.85 3.66 -3.35
N LEU A 110 2.90 2.94 -3.96
CA LEU A 110 2.89 2.63 -5.39
C LEU A 110 2.20 3.76 -6.18
N ARG A 111 2.77 4.11 -7.31
CA ARG A 111 2.10 4.96 -8.30
C ARG A 111 1.31 4.07 -9.24
N GLU A 112 0.06 4.44 -9.56
CA GLU A 112 -0.85 3.64 -10.38
C GLU A 112 -0.19 3.19 -11.70
N ALA A 113 0.41 4.12 -12.43
CA ALA A 113 1.06 3.83 -13.72
C ALA A 113 2.34 2.96 -13.62
N HIS A 114 2.90 2.76 -12.42
CA HIS A 114 4.19 2.11 -12.21
C HIS A 114 4.19 1.11 -11.05
N ALA A 115 3.02 0.64 -10.62
CA ALA A 115 2.84 -0.13 -9.40
C ALA A 115 3.81 -1.31 -9.26
N LYS A 116 3.95 -2.14 -10.29
CA LYS A 116 4.87 -3.30 -10.28
C LYS A 116 6.33 -2.87 -10.10
N LYS A 117 6.80 -1.89 -10.87
CA LYS A 117 8.17 -1.37 -10.79
C LYS A 117 8.44 -0.71 -9.43
N ASP A 118 7.47 0.05 -8.93
CA ASP A 118 7.59 0.70 -7.62
C ASP A 118 7.64 -0.35 -6.50
N PHE A 119 6.84 -1.42 -6.59
CA PHE A 119 6.87 -2.52 -5.62
C PHE A 119 8.23 -3.24 -5.61
N GLU A 120 8.78 -3.56 -6.77
CA GLU A 120 10.08 -4.21 -6.91
C GLU A 120 11.22 -3.33 -6.39
N ASN A 121 11.22 -2.05 -6.74
CA ASN A 121 12.29 -1.10 -6.41
C ASN A 121 12.21 -0.52 -4.99
N ASN A 122 11.05 -0.59 -4.34
CA ASN A 122 10.91 -0.04 -2.98
C ASN A 122 11.75 -0.86 -2.00
N GLN A 123 12.75 -0.19 -1.39
CA GLN A 123 13.66 -0.80 -0.43
C GLN A 123 13.11 -0.85 0.99
N HIS A 124 12.08 -0.06 1.31
CA HIS A 124 11.51 0.05 2.64
C HIS A 124 10.09 -0.48 2.67
N VAL A 125 9.81 -1.39 3.60
CA VAL A 125 8.46 -1.91 3.84
C VAL A 125 8.09 -1.64 5.29
N LEU A 126 6.93 -1.02 5.49
CA LEU A 126 6.39 -0.75 6.82
C LEU A 126 5.42 -1.84 7.24
N TRP A 127 5.53 -2.30 8.49
CA TRP A 127 4.68 -3.32 9.08
C TRP A 127 4.13 -2.80 10.41
N GLY A 128 2.87 -2.41 10.44
CA GLY A 128 2.16 -1.94 11.61
C GLY A 128 1.43 -3.09 12.30
N GLY A 129 1.94 -3.56 13.43
CA GLY A 129 1.34 -4.66 14.19
C GLY A 129 2.37 -5.43 15.03
N LEU A 130 1.97 -6.60 15.51
CA LEU A 130 2.87 -7.48 16.24
C LEU A 130 4.02 -7.98 15.36
N ARG A 131 5.21 -8.07 15.95
CA ARG A 131 6.41 -8.57 15.24
C ARG A 131 6.20 -9.97 14.68
N SER A 132 5.62 -10.90 15.43
CA SER A 132 5.36 -12.27 14.98
C SER A 132 4.48 -12.33 13.73
N GLU A 133 3.47 -11.47 13.66
CA GLU A 133 2.57 -11.39 12.51
C GLU A 133 3.26 -10.70 11.32
N ALA A 134 4.03 -9.65 11.59
CA ALA A 134 4.83 -8.99 10.55
C ALA A 134 5.89 -9.94 9.95
N ASP A 135 6.61 -10.69 10.78
CA ASP A 135 7.62 -11.67 10.34
C ASP A 135 6.98 -12.76 9.47
N TRP A 136 5.75 -13.21 9.82
CA TRP A 136 5.02 -14.17 9.01
C TRP A 136 4.74 -13.61 7.59
N TRP A 137 4.34 -12.34 7.46
CA TRP A 137 4.13 -11.70 6.17
C TRP A 137 5.43 -11.44 5.40
N ILE A 138 6.52 -11.06 6.09
CA ILE A 138 7.87 -10.89 5.50
C ILE A 138 8.31 -12.17 4.79
N ASP A 139 8.08 -13.33 5.43
CA ASP A 139 8.37 -14.65 4.85
C ASP A 139 7.52 -14.91 3.59
N ARG A 140 6.23 -14.54 3.60
CA ARG A 140 5.30 -14.79 2.48
C ARG A 140 5.59 -13.93 1.26
N PHE A 141 6.08 -12.71 1.47
CA PHE A 141 6.52 -11.83 0.39
C PHE A 141 7.97 -12.07 -0.07
N ASP A 142 8.72 -12.93 0.60
CA ASP A 142 10.18 -13.10 0.41
C ASP A 142 10.94 -11.76 0.39
N CYS A 143 10.55 -10.86 1.30
CA CYS A 143 11.11 -9.51 1.32
C CYS A 143 12.23 -9.30 2.37
N HIS A 144 12.94 -10.36 2.75
CA HIS A 144 14.06 -10.30 3.71
C HIS A 144 15.23 -9.39 3.28
N LYS A 145 15.39 -9.20 1.97
CA LYS A 145 16.45 -8.33 1.42
C LYS A 145 16.08 -6.84 1.49
N LYS A 146 14.82 -6.52 1.80
CA LYS A 146 14.36 -5.14 1.97
C LYS A 146 14.54 -4.68 3.41
N THR A 147 14.57 -3.38 3.62
CA THR A 147 14.53 -2.80 4.96
C THR A 147 13.11 -2.91 5.51
N ASN A 148 12.88 -3.88 6.39
CA ASN A 148 11.60 -4.11 7.04
C ASN A 148 11.53 -3.32 8.35
N ILE A 149 10.61 -2.38 8.45
CA ILE A 149 10.43 -1.49 9.61
C ILE A 149 9.13 -1.87 10.30
N ILE A 150 9.23 -2.44 11.50
CA ILE A 150 8.09 -2.92 12.29
C ILE A 150 7.77 -1.86 13.35
N MET A 151 6.50 -1.48 13.44
CA MET A 151 5.99 -0.46 14.35
C MET A 151 4.52 -0.73 14.71
N ASP A 152 3.89 0.15 15.48
CA ASP A 152 2.43 0.10 15.68
C ASP A 152 1.67 0.53 14.40
N LYS A 153 0.40 0.10 14.29
CA LYS A 153 -0.45 0.37 13.11
C LYS A 153 -0.66 1.86 12.86
N LYS A 154 -0.83 2.64 13.93
CA LYS A 154 -1.08 4.07 13.88
C LYS A 154 0.13 4.84 13.33
N SER A 155 1.33 4.51 13.78
CA SER A 155 2.58 5.09 13.27
C SER A 155 2.79 4.77 11.80
N ALA A 156 2.55 3.52 11.37
CA ALA A 156 2.67 3.12 9.97
C ALA A 156 1.69 3.89 9.07
N SER A 157 0.46 4.09 9.51
CA SER A 157 -0.52 4.90 8.79
C SER A 157 -0.14 6.38 8.78
N THR A 158 0.32 6.93 9.90
CA THR A 158 0.76 8.33 9.97
C THR A 158 1.87 8.61 8.96
N ILE A 159 2.85 7.70 8.83
CA ILE A 159 3.92 7.82 7.84
C ILE A 159 3.34 7.88 6.42
N LYS A 160 2.36 7.02 6.09
CA LYS A 160 1.70 7.04 4.78
C LYS A 160 1.04 8.39 4.49
N TYR A 161 0.30 8.94 5.46
CA TYR A 161 -0.37 10.24 5.28
C TYR A 161 0.64 11.39 5.18
N VAL A 162 1.65 11.43 6.04
CA VAL A 162 2.71 12.46 5.99
C VAL A 162 3.42 12.42 4.64
N TYR A 163 3.75 11.23 4.14
CA TYR A 163 4.37 11.06 2.83
C TYR A 163 3.49 11.62 1.71
N ASN A 164 2.20 11.26 1.69
CA ASN A 164 1.27 11.74 0.66
C ASN A 164 1.06 13.27 0.76
N CYS A 165 0.90 13.81 1.96
CA CYS A 165 0.77 15.26 2.18
C CYS A 165 2.02 16.02 1.74
N TRP A 166 3.22 15.48 2.01
CA TRP A 166 4.46 16.07 1.54
C TRP A 166 4.51 16.16 0.02
N LEU A 167 4.17 15.05 -0.67
CA LEU A 167 4.14 15.05 -2.14
C LEU A 167 3.12 16.04 -2.69
N ALA A 168 1.92 16.11 -2.12
CA ALA A 168 0.90 17.07 -2.49
C ALA A 168 1.35 18.52 -2.28
N THR A 169 2.02 18.80 -1.17
CA THR A 169 2.61 20.14 -0.87
C THR A 169 3.67 20.50 -1.92
N LYS A 170 4.52 19.55 -2.28
CA LYS A 170 5.55 19.75 -3.32
C LYS A 170 4.92 20.07 -4.67
N VAL A 171 3.87 19.36 -5.06
CA VAL A 171 3.09 19.65 -6.27
C VAL A 171 2.52 21.06 -6.23
N ALA A 172 1.83 21.43 -5.16
CA ALA A 172 1.23 22.75 -5.01
C ALA A 172 2.27 23.88 -5.09
N PHE A 173 3.42 23.69 -4.40
CA PHE A 173 4.53 24.66 -4.43
C PHE A 173 5.05 24.89 -5.87
N PHE A 174 5.33 23.82 -6.62
CA PHE A 174 5.87 23.96 -7.97
C PHE A 174 4.84 24.49 -8.97
N HIS A 175 3.54 24.20 -8.76
CA HIS A 175 2.46 24.83 -9.52
C HIS A 175 2.38 26.32 -9.27
N GLU A 176 2.43 26.75 -8.02
CA GLU A 176 2.41 28.16 -7.68
C GLU A 176 3.64 28.87 -8.20
N LEU A 177 4.83 28.30 -8.04
CA LEU A 177 6.07 28.83 -8.62
C LEU A 177 5.93 29.03 -10.11
N TYR A 178 5.45 28.01 -10.86
CA TYR A 178 5.24 28.12 -12.29
C TYR A 178 4.26 29.25 -12.66
N SER A 179 3.19 29.39 -11.91
CA SER A 179 2.17 30.43 -12.17
C SER A 179 2.63 31.86 -11.89
N LYS A 180 3.61 32.02 -10.97
CA LYS A 180 4.14 33.33 -10.54
C LYS A 180 5.39 33.78 -11.29
N LEU A 181 6.13 32.83 -11.89
CA LEU A 181 7.32 33.17 -12.65
C LEU A 181 6.95 33.91 -13.93
N ASP A 182 7.67 34.99 -14.20
CA ASP A 182 7.59 35.70 -15.48
C ASP A 182 8.00 34.76 -16.63
N LYS A 183 7.37 34.93 -17.80
CA LYS A 183 7.62 34.11 -18.99
C LYS A 183 9.05 34.19 -19.53
N THR A 184 9.83 35.14 -19.08
CA THR A 184 11.26 35.27 -19.42
C THR A 184 12.12 34.21 -18.71
N TYR A 185 11.64 33.63 -17.59
CA TYR A 185 12.34 32.56 -16.89
C TYR A 185 12.11 31.20 -17.57
N ASN A 186 13.19 30.45 -17.72
CA ASN A 186 13.11 29.06 -18.19
C ASN A 186 12.79 28.12 -17.01
N TYR A 187 11.49 27.86 -16.79
CA TYR A 187 11.02 26.98 -15.72
C TYR A 187 11.65 25.59 -15.78
N HIS A 188 11.77 24.99 -16.97
CA HIS A 188 12.37 23.66 -17.15
C HIS A 188 13.86 23.64 -16.73
N MET A 189 14.59 24.67 -17.02
CA MET A 189 15.98 24.78 -16.57
C MET A 189 16.04 24.87 -15.04
N ILE A 190 15.18 25.68 -14.43
CA ILE A 190 15.11 25.84 -12.97
C ILE A 190 14.83 24.50 -12.29
N ILE A 191 13.76 23.80 -12.68
CA ILE A 191 13.39 22.53 -12.02
C ILE A 191 14.40 21.42 -12.29
N ASN A 192 15.02 21.36 -13.47
CA ASN A 192 16.04 20.37 -13.77
C ASN A 192 17.28 20.60 -12.88
N THR A 193 17.70 21.85 -12.70
CA THR A 193 18.81 22.19 -11.77
C THR A 193 18.46 21.84 -10.34
N LEU A 194 17.23 22.18 -9.88
CA LEU A 194 16.78 21.87 -8.52
C LEU A 194 16.66 20.35 -8.28
N ALA A 195 16.37 19.57 -9.33
CA ALA A 195 16.28 18.12 -9.25
C ALA A 195 17.61 17.43 -8.86
N ASP A 196 18.74 18.09 -9.13
CA ASP A 196 20.08 17.57 -8.81
C ASP A 196 20.45 17.79 -7.32
N PHE A 197 19.65 18.57 -6.57
CA PHE A 197 19.86 18.72 -5.13
C PHE A 197 19.17 17.59 -4.38
N ASP A 198 19.92 16.79 -3.65
CA ASP A 198 19.44 15.60 -2.92
C ASP A 198 18.26 15.88 -1.99
N ASN A 199 18.26 17.04 -1.34
CA ASN A 199 17.20 17.46 -0.42
C ASN A 199 15.91 17.92 -1.11
N ILE A 200 15.92 18.11 -2.44
CA ILE A 200 14.75 18.45 -3.25
C ILE A 200 14.29 17.22 -4.05
N GLY A 201 15.19 16.62 -4.82
CA GLY A 201 14.96 15.45 -5.66
C GLY A 201 14.02 15.71 -6.84
N PRO A 202 14.02 14.83 -7.86
CA PRO A 202 13.40 15.10 -9.16
C PRO A 202 11.87 14.93 -9.21
N SER A 203 11.24 14.33 -8.20
CA SER A 203 9.83 13.97 -8.26
C SER A 203 8.89 15.16 -8.04
N HIS A 204 7.70 15.17 -8.68
CA HIS A 204 6.58 16.09 -8.40
C HIS A 204 6.87 17.59 -8.66
N MET A 205 7.74 17.90 -9.63
CA MET A 205 8.11 19.28 -9.97
C MET A 205 7.59 19.72 -11.34
N ARG A 206 7.14 18.78 -12.19
CA ARG A 206 6.70 19.07 -13.57
C ARG A 206 5.21 19.37 -13.63
N VAL A 207 4.86 20.59 -14.00
CA VAL A 207 3.46 21.08 -14.00
C VAL A 207 2.58 20.44 -15.09
N LYS A 208 3.14 19.99 -16.22
CA LYS A 208 2.36 19.39 -17.34
C LYS A 208 2.11 17.89 -17.18
N GLU A 209 2.76 17.23 -16.25
CA GLU A 209 2.65 15.77 -16.05
C GLU A 209 1.74 15.43 -14.87
N LEU A 210 1.06 16.42 -14.31
CA LEU A 210 0.15 16.25 -13.20
C LEU A 210 -1.26 15.93 -13.71
N GLY A 211 -1.39 14.78 -14.38
CA GLY A 211 -2.65 14.09 -14.47
C GLY A 211 -2.75 13.19 -13.25
N TYR A 212 -3.61 13.53 -12.35
CA TYR A 212 -4.08 12.64 -11.32
C TYR A 212 -5.24 11.81 -11.89
#